data_71e64245e131a5f5daecb7b2305ed7dd
#
_entry.id   71e64245e131a5f5daecb7b2305ed7dd
#
_cell.length_a   1.000
_cell.length_b   1.000
_cell.length_c   1.000
_cell.angle_alpha   90.00
_cell.angle_beta   90.00
_cell.angle_gamma   90.00
#
_symmetry.space_group_name_H-M   'P 1'
#
loop_
_entity.id
_entity.type
_entity.pdbx_description
1 polymer ?
#
loop_
_entity_poly.entity_id
_entity_poly.type
_entity_poly.pdbx_seq_one_letter_code
_entity_poly.pdbx_strand_id
1 'polypeptide(L)'
;MGKTAFALNIAEHVALELTKPVAVFSMEMGGTQLAMRMLGSVGRLDQHKVRTGRLQDEDWSKLTHALGKLSDAPLFIDESAALNALELRARARRLHRQHGELGLIVVDYLQLMSASSQGENRATEISEISRSLKALAKELQVPVVALSQLNRSLEQRPNKRPVMSDLRESGAIEQDADLIIFIYRDEVYNPETQDKGIAEIIIGKQRNGPIGKVDLTFLGEYTRFESYAKSGHY
;
A
#
# COMPACT_ATOMS: atom_id res chain seq x y z
N MET A 1 9.73 -5.58 -0.75
CA MET A 1 10.07 -4.23 -1.27
C MET A 1 9.35 -3.10 -0.55
N GLY A 2 8.25 -3.33 0.18
CA GLY A 2 7.58 -2.30 0.98
C GLY A 2 6.24 -1.79 0.42
N LYS A 3 5.57 -2.52 -0.50
CA LYS A 3 4.27 -2.12 -1.05
C LYS A 3 3.22 -1.83 0.03
N THR A 4 3.02 -2.74 0.99
CA THR A 4 2.07 -2.58 2.10
C THR A 4 2.45 -1.39 2.99
N ALA A 5 3.75 -1.22 3.31
CA ALA A 5 4.23 -0.07 4.09
C ALA A 5 3.92 1.25 3.38
N PHE A 6 4.18 1.34 2.08
CA PHE A 6 3.89 2.55 1.30
C PHE A 6 2.39 2.89 1.26
N ALA A 7 1.55 1.88 1.02
CA ALA A 7 0.10 2.06 1.01
C ALA A 7 -0.45 2.46 2.40
N LEU A 8 0.09 1.86 3.48
CA LEU A 8 -0.29 2.23 4.85
C LEU A 8 0.16 3.66 5.19
N ASN A 9 1.36 4.09 4.78
CA ASN A 9 1.79 5.48 5.00
C ASN A 9 0.88 6.49 4.28
N ILE A 10 0.37 6.16 3.09
CA ILE A 10 -0.64 6.98 2.41
C ILE A 10 -1.96 6.96 3.22
N ALA A 11 -2.39 5.79 3.70
CA ALA A 11 -3.59 5.65 4.51
C ALA A 11 -3.49 6.43 5.83
N GLU A 12 -2.34 6.37 6.52
CA GLU A 12 -2.03 7.16 7.71
C GLU A 12 -2.15 8.65 7.43
N HIS A 13 -1.54 9.13 6.34
CA HIS A 13 -1.61 10.55 5.96
C HIS A 13 -3.07 10.99 5.71
N VAL A 14 -3.85 10.22 4.98
CA VAL A 14 -5.26 10.55 4.69
C VAL A 14 -6.11 10.55 5.96
N ALA A 15 -5.90 9.58 6.86
CA ALA A 15 -6.69 9.46 8.08
C ALA A 15 -6.26 10.48 9.17
N LEU A 16 -4.95 10.70 9.35
CA LEU A 16 -4.43 11.51 10.46
C LEU A 16 -4.29 12.99 10.10
N GLU A 17 -3.84 13.31 8.88
CA GLU A 17 -3.58 14.69 8.47
C GLU A 17 -4.79 15.31 7.75
N LEU A 18 -5.46 14.53 6.88
CA LEU A 18 -6.64 15.01 6.16
C LEU A 18 -7.95 14.70 6.90
N THR A 19 -7.89 13.93 7.98
CA THR A 19 -9.04 13.53 8.81
C THR A 19 -10.19 12.92 8.00
N LYS A 20 -9.86 12.25 6.87
CA LYS A 20 -10.85 11.59 6.03
C LYS A 20 -10.94 10.10 6.32
N PRO A 21 -12.12 9.49 6.30
CA PRO A 21 -12.32 8.07 6.52
C PRO A 21 -11.55 7.24 5.46
N VAL A 22 -10.79 6.24 5.93
CA VAL A 22 -10.01 5.33 5.10
C VAL A 22 -10.46 3.90 5.33
N ALA A 23 -10.72 3.16 4.26
CA ALA A 23 -11.01 1.74 4.31
C ALA A 23 -9.78 0.94 3.83
N VAL A 24 -9.30 0.01 4.64
CA VAL A 24 -8.19 -0.91 4.30
C VAL A 24 -8.70 -2.33 4.29
N PHE A 25 -8.75 -2.95 3.12
CA PHE A 25 -9.07 -4.36 2.94
C PHE A 25 -7.77 -5.16 2.84
N SER A 26 -7.43 -5.88 3.89
CA SER A 26 -6.19 -6.66 3.98
C SER A 26 -6.50 -8.15 3.99
N MET A 27 -6.15 -8.83 2.92
CA MET A 27 -6.31 -10.27 2.78
C MET A 27 -5.01 -11.04 3.08
N GLU A 28 -3.87 -10.35 3.11
CA GLU A 28 -2.56 -10.95 3.40
C GLU A 28 -2.21 -10.89 4.88
N MET A 29 -2.55 -9.80 5.55
CA MET A 29 -2.14 -9.53 6.92
C MET A 29 -3.33 -9.29 7.84
N GLY A 30 -3.27 -9.87 9.04
CA GLY A 30 -4.26 -9.61 10.07
C GLY A 30 -4.20 -8.18 10.62
N GLY A 31 -5.32 -7.69 11.13
CA GLY A 31 -5.47 -6.33 11.65
C GLY A 31 -4.46 -5.98 12.74
N THR A 32 -4.17 -6.93 13.64
CA THR A 32 -3.13 -6.75 14.69
C THR A 32 -1.75 -6.45 14.09
N GLN A 33 -1.37 -7.15 13.01
CA GLN A 33 -0.07 -6.92 12.36
C GLN A 33 -0.02 -5.56 11.68
N LEU A 34 -1.13 -5.13 11.05
CA LEU A 34 -1.23 -3.80 10.46
C LEU A 34 -1.18 -2.71 11.53
N ALA A 35 -1.94 -2.86 12.62
CA ALA A 35 -1.92 -1.93 13.74
C ALA A 35 -0.51 -1.76 14.33
N MET A 36 0.22 -2.86 14.53
CA MET A 36 1.60 -2.81 15.00
C MET A 36 2.52 -2.06 14.04
N ARG A 37 2.36 -2.26 12.72
CA ARG A 37 3.14 -1.52 11.72
C ARG A 37 2.83 -0.02 11.74
N MET A 38 1.56 0.33 11.89
CA MET A 38 1.12 1.72 11.97
C MET A 38 1.60 2.39 13.24
N LEU A 39 1.56 1.71 14.39
CA LEU A 39 2.15 2.20 15.64
C LEU A 39 3.64 2.49 15.49
N GLY A 40 4.38 1.59 14.85
CA GLY A 40 5.80 1.81 14.56
C GLY A 40 6.04 2.98 13.62
N SER A 41 5.22 3.11 12.56
CA SER A 41 5.33 4.20 11.58
C SER A 41 4.99 5.55 12.21
N VAL A 42 3.83 5.67 12.86
CA VAL A 42 3.33 6.93 13.44
C VAL A 42 4.16 7.35 14.66
N GLY A 43 4.54 6.39 15.51
CA GLY A 43 5.34 6.64 16.71
C GLY A 43 6.85 6.72 16.49
N ARG A 44 7.33 6.42 15.28
CA ARG A 44 8.76 6.20 14.98
C ARG A 44 9.40 5.24 15.97
N LEU A 45 8.75 4.08 16.12
CA LEU A 45 9.17 3.01 17.02
C LEU A 45 9.72 1.84 16.20
N ASP A 46 10.84 1.31 16.64
CA ASP A 46 11.43 0.12 16.04
C ASP A 46 10.45 -1.06 16.11
N GLN A 47 10.10 -1.59 14.93
CA GLN A 47 9.14 -2.69 14.78
C GLN A 47 9.57 -3.94 15.55
N HIS A 48 10.88 -4.17 15.68
CA HIS A 48 11.40 -5.32 16.44
C HIS A 48 11.16 -5.11 17.94
N LYS A 49 11.41 -3.89 18.46
CA LYS A 49 11.15 -3.54 19.87
C LYS A 49 9.66 -3.64 20.19
N VAL A 50 8.80 -3.10 19.34
CA VAL A 50 7.33 -3.18 19.53
C VAL A 50 6.87 -4.63 19.57
N ARG A 51 7.32 -5.46 18.62
CA ARG A 51 6.93 -6.87 18.52
C ARG A 51 7.44 -7.72 19.68
N THR A 52 8.62 -7.42 20.21
CA THR A 52 9.25 -8.20 21.30
C THR A 52 8.91 -7.66 22.70
N GLY A 53 8.22 -6.50 22.78
CA GLY A 53 7.92 -5.82 24.04
C GLY A 53 9.15 -5.20 24.73
N ARG A 54 10.29 -5.10 24.03
CA ARG A 54 11.54 -4.55 24.59
C ARG A 54 11.61 -3.04 24.40
N LEU A 55 10.61 -2.34 24.93
CA LEU A 55 10.50 -0.89 24.87
C LEU A 55 11.27 -0.25 26.03
N GLN A 56 11.96 0.87 25.76
CA GLN A 56 12.58 1.73 26.75
C GLN A 56 11.58 2.80 27.24
N ASP A 57 11.89 3.50 28.31
CA ASP A 57 10.97 4.50 28.89
C ASP A 57 10.55 5.57 27.88
N GLU A 58 11.48 6.02 27.02
CA GLU A 58 11.18 6.95 25.93
C GLU A 58 10.23 6.36 24.86
N ASP A 59 10.36 5.06 24.60
CA ASP A 59 9.52 4.38 23.60
C ASP A 59 8.05 4.29 24.08
N TRP A 60 7.81 4.18 25.39
CA TRP A 60 6.47 4.15 25.96
C TRP A 60 5.69 5.45 25.74
N SER A 61 6.35 6.61 25.88
CA SER A 61 5.74 7.90 25.59
C SER A 61 5.35 8.03 24.12
N LYS A 62 6.23 7.60 23.20
CA LYS A 62 5.97 7.59 21.75
C LYS A 62 4.82 6.63 21.41
N LEU A 63 4.80 5.43 22.02
CA LEU A 63 3.76 4.45 21.82
C LEU A 63 2.39 4.97 22.25
N THR A 64 2.31 5.56 23.45
CA THR A 64 1.06 6.13 23.98
C THR A 64 0.53 7.25 23.08
N HIS A 65 1.43 8.14 22.61
CA HIS A 65 1.05 9.19 21.68
C HIS A 65 0.56 8.66 20.33
N ALA A 66 1.26 7.66 19.76
CA ALA A 66 0.85 7.03 18.50
C ALA A 66 -0.49 6.29 18.64
N LEU A 67 -0.68 5.61 19.79
CA LEU A 67 -1.93 4.90 20.09
C LEU A 67 -3.11 5.89 20.17
N GLY A 68 -2.94 7.02 20.86
CA GLY A 68 -3.96 8.06 20.93
C GLY A 68 -4.34 8.57 19.53
N LYS A 69 -3.35 8.92 18.71
CA LYS A 69 -3.60 9.37 17.33
C LYS A 69 -4.36 8.34 16.49
N LEU A 70 -3.94 7.06 16.55
CA LEU A 70 -4.55 6.01 15.73
C LEU A 70 -5.94 5.60 16.25
N SER A 71 -6.20 5.68 17.55
CA SER A 71 -7.51 5.39 18.13
C SER A 71 -8.58 6.40 17.70
N ASP A 72 -8.20 7.65 17.50
CA ASP A 72 -9.10 8.71 17.06
C ASP A 72 -9.18 8.81 15.52
N ALA A 73 -8.30 8.13 14.81
CA ALA A 73 -8.25 8.18 13.35
C ALA A 73 -9.44 7.44 12.72
N PRO A 74 -10.11 8.02 11.71
CA PRO A 74 -11.19 7.36 10.98
C PRO A 74 -10.64 6.32 10.00
N LEU A 75 -9.96 5.28 10.53
CA LEU A 75 -9.31 4.23 9.76
C LEU A 75 -9.95 2.88 10.08
N PHE A 76 -10.49 2.23 9.04
CA PHE A 76 -11.27 1.00 9.15
C PHE A 76 -10.53 -0.12 8.44
N ILE A 77 -10.13 -1.14 9.19
CA ILE A 77 -9.42 -2.32 8.69
C ILE A 77 -10.37 -3.50 8.62
N ASP A 78 -10.48 -4.09 7.43
CA ASP A 78 -11.18 -5.35 7.18
C ASP A 78 -10.13 -6.42 6.85
N GLU A 79 -10.02 -7.45 7.68
CA GLU A 79 -9.02 -8.52 7.58
C GLU A 79 -9.60 -9.84 7.03
N SER A 80 -10.71 -9.75 6.30
CA SER A 80 -11.32 -10.94 5.69
C SER A 80 -10.39 -11.58 4.67
N ALA A 81 -10.06 -12.86 4.87
CA ALA A 81 -9.00 -13.57 4.13
C ALA A 81 -9.25 -13.74 2.63
N ALA A 82 -10.50 -13.67 2.17
CA ALA A 82 -10.84 -13.85 0.76
C ALA A 82 -12.12 -13.06 0.46
N LEU A 83 -11.95 -11.84 -0.02
CA LEU A 83 -13.07 -11.02 -0.49
C LEU A 83 -13.20 -11.11 -2.00
N ASN A 84 -14.42 -11.27 -2.49
CA ASN A 84 -14.71 -11.00 -3.89
C ASN A 84 -15.02 -9.52 -4.12
N ALA A 85 -14.98 -9.08 -5.37
CA ALA A 85 -15.18 -7.67 -5.72
C ALA A 85 -16.58 -7.15 -5.32
N LEU A 86 -17.59 -8.00 -5.30
CA LEU A 86 -18.96 -7.64 -4.92
C LEU A 86 -19.08 -7.39 -3.41
N GLU A 87 -18.50 -8.28 -2.61
CA GLU A 87 -18.45 -8.13 -1.15
C GLU A 87 -17.66 -6.89 -0.73
N LEU A 88 -16.48 -6.68 -1.34
CA LEU A 88 -15.66 -5.49 -1.10
C LEU A 88 -16.46 -4.21 -1.41
N ARG A 89 -17.14 -4.18 -2.56
CA ARG A 89 -18.01 -3.05 -2.95
C ARG A 89 -19.13 -2.82 -1.94
N ALA A 90 -19.81 -3.88 -1.46
CA ALA A 90 -20.87 -3.77 -0.47
C ALA A 90 -20.37 -3.19 0.87
N ARG A 91 -19.18 -3.64 1.33
CA ARG A 91 -18.56 -3.15 2.56
C ARG A 91 -18.08 -1.69 2.42
N ALA A 92 -17.44 -1.34 1.30
CA ALA A 92 -17.04 0.03 1.03
C ALA A 92 -18.23 1.00 0.99
N ARG A 93 -19.32 0.61 0.33
CA ARG A 93 -20.59 1.38 0.32
C ARG A 93 -21.20 1.55 1.73
N ARG A 94 -21.11 0.51 2.57
CA ARG A 94 -21.57 0.59 3.95
C ARG A 94 -20.76 1.61 4.74
N LEU A 95 -19.43 1.55 4.66
CA LEU A 95 -18.55 2.52 5.32
C LEU A 95 -18.80 3.94 4.82
N HIS A 96 -18.94 4.12 3.51
CA HIS A 96 -19.25 5.42 2.90
C HIS A 96 -20.57 6.01 3.42
N ARG A 97 -21.61 5.18 3.61
CA ARG A 97 -22.90 5.64 4.18
C ARG A 97 -22.82 5.95 5.67
N GLN A 98 -21.99 5.21 6.41
CA GLN A 98 -21.88 5.36 7.88
C GLN A 98 -20.99 6.54 8.28
N HIS A 99 -19.94 6.83 7.52
CA HIS A 99 -18.89 7.79 7.88
C HIS A 99 -18.78 8.97 6.92
N GLY A 100 -19.64 9.04 5.89
CA GLY A 100 -19.56 10.07 4.85
C GLY A 100 -18.56 9.72 3.76
N GLU A 101 -18.06 10.74 3.03
CA GLU A 101 -17.12 10.54 1.94
C GLU A 101 -15.83 9.87 2.42
N LEU A 102 -15.53 8.70 1.86
CA LEU A 102 -14.24 8.06 2.06
C LEU A 102 -13.14 8.87 1.39
N GLY A 103 -12.02 9.04 2.07
CA GLY A 103 -10.83 9.67 1.50
C GLY A 103 -9.95 8.72 0.69
N LEU A 104 -9.99 7.42 1.02
CA LEU A 104 -9.17 6.40 0.37
C LEU A 104 -9.73 5.00 0.62
N ILE A 105 -9.57 4.12 -0.37
CA ILE A 105 -9.72 2.67 -0.22
C ILE A 105 -8.39 2.01 -0.56
N VAL A 106 -7.88 1.16 0.32
CA VAL A 106 -6.67 0.33 0.09
C VAL A 106 -7.08 -1.13 -0.01
N VAL A 107 -6.54 -1.86 -0.99
CA VAL A 107 -6.76 -3.30 -1.20
C VAL A 107 -5.41 -4.02 -1.24
N ASP A 108 -5.12 -4.85 -0.24
CA ASP A 108 -3.87 -5.61 -0.12
C ASP A 108 -4.14 -7.12 -0.12
N TYR A 109 -3.89 -7.83 -1.19
CA TYR A 109 -3.54 -7.47 -2.56
C TYR A 109 -4.43 -8.22 -3.57
N LEU A 110 -4.49 -7.74 -4.81
CA LEU A 110 -5.45 -8.20 -5.84
C LEU A 110 -5.48 -9.72 -6.06
N GLN A 111 -4.32 -10.36 -6.04
CA GLN A 111 -4.20 -11.81 -6.30
C GLN A 111 -4.76 -12.69 -5.17
N LEU A 112 -5.12 -12.13 -4.01
CA LEU A 112 -5.83 -12.86 -2.95
C LEU A 112 -7.34 -12.70 -3.04
N MET A 113 -7.84 -11.77 -3.86
CA MET A 113 -9.26 -11.64 -4.10
C MET A 113 -9.78 -12.89 -4.83
N SER A 114 -10.97 -13.34 -4.44
CA SER A 114 -11.68 -14.40 -5.14
C SER A 114 -12.50 -13.81 -6.30
N ALA A 115 -12.55 -14.53 -7.41
CA ALA A 115 -13.46 -14.18 -8.49
C ALA A 115 -14.90 -14.49 -8.10
N SER A 116 -15.87 -13.76 -8.66
CA SER A 116 -17.29 -14.02 -8.46
C SER A 116 -17.77 -15.27 -9.21
N SER A 117 -17.03 -15.67 -10.24
CA SER A 117 -17.23 -16.90 -11.02
C SER A 117 -15.93 -17.70 -11.02
N GLN A 118 -16.03 -19.04 -11.01
CA GLN A 118 -14.85 -19.89 -11.24
C GLN A 118 -14.42 -19.71 -12.70
N GLY A 119 -13.56 -18.73 -12.94
CA GLY A 119 -12.97 -18.48 -14.24
C GLY A 119 -11.93 -19.54 -14.60
N GLU A 120 -11.91 -19.98 -15.85
CA GLU A 120 -10.92 -20.93 -16.35
C GLU A 120 -9.49 -20.36 -16.39
N ASN A 121 -9.33 -19.04 -16.21
CA ASN A 121 -8.03 -18.36 -16.34
C ASN A 121 -7.88 -17.22 -15.31
N ARG A 122 -6.80 -17.27 -14.54
CA ARG A 122 -6.46 -16.26 -13.53
C ARG A 122 -6.35 -14.83 -14.07
N ALA A 123 -5.90 -14.66 -15.30
CA ALA A 123 -5.83 -13.36 -15.96
C ALA A 123 -7.23 -12.74 -16.18
N THR A 124 -8.24 -13.56 -16.49
CA THR A 124 -9.63 -13.11 -16.63
C THR A 124 -10.20 -12.66 -15.28
N GLU A 125 -9.95 -13.43 -14.21
CA GLU A 125 -10.38 -13.09 -12.86
C GLU A 125 -9.81 -11.73 -12.40
N ILE A 126 -8.50 -11.51 -12.59
CA ILE A 126 -7.86 -10.25 -12.26
C ILE A 126 -8.40 -9.09 -13.10
N SER A 127 -8.76 -9.35 -14.35
CA SER A 127 -9.38 -8.36 -15.23
C SER A 127 -10.77 -7.93 -14.73
N GLU A 128 -11.57 -8.87 -14.23
CA GLU A 128 -12.87 -8.56 -13.62
C GLU A 128 -12.73 -7.77 -12.33
N ILE A 129 -11.78 -8.17 -11.47
CA ILE A 129 -11.47 -7.47 -10.22
C ILE A 129 -11.04 -6.04 -10.51
N SER A 130 -10.08 -5.84 -11.44
CA SER A 130 -9.58 -4.53 -11.83
C SER A 130 -10.70 -3.59 -12.30
N ARG A 131 -11.56 -4.06 -13.22
CA ARG A 131 -12.73 -3.31 -13.70
C ARG A 131 -13.72 -2.97 -12.58
N SER A 132 -13.95 -3.92 -11.66
CA SER A 132 -14.85 -3.71 -10.52
C SER A 132 -14.33 -2.65 -9.56
N LEU A 133 -13.02 -2.66 -9.27
CA LEU A 133 -12.38 -1.63 -8.44
C LEU A 133 -12.40 -0.25 -9.11
N LYS A 134 -12.20 -0.19 -10.43
CA LYS A 134 -12.33 1.06 -11.20
C LYS A 134 -13.77 1.58 -11.17
N ALA A 135 -14.77 0.71 -11.28
CA ALA A 135 -16.17 1.08 -11.18
C ALA A 135 -16.50 1.59 -9.76
N LEU A 136 -16.00 0.94 -8.72
CA LEU A 136 -16.16 1.36 -7.33
C LEU A 136 -15.55 2.75 -7.08
N ALA A 137 -14.33 3.00 -7.56
CA ALA A 137 -13.66 4.30 -7.43
C ALA A 137 -14.50 5.43 -8.05
N LYS A 138 -15.08 5.19 -9.23
CA LYS A 138 -15.95 6.15 -9.91
C LYS A 138 -17.28 6.35 -9.19
N GLU A 139 -17.89 5.26 -8.71
CA GLU A 139 -19.17 5.30 -8.02
C GLU A 139 -19.12 6.10 -6.72
N LEU A 140 -18.10 5.83 -5.89
CA LEU A 140 -17.94 6.50 -4.60
C LEU A 140 -17.12 7.80 -4.70
N GLN A 141 -16.59 8.12 -5.87
CA GLN A 141 -15.68 9.25 -6.11
C GLN A 141 -14.47 9.26 -5.14
N VAL A 142 -13.91 8.07 -4.88
CA VAL A 142 -12.81 7.84 -3.95
C VAL A 142 -11.62 7.21 -4.70
N PRO A 143 -10.38 7.61 -4.41
CA PRO A 143 -9.22 6.92 -4.91
C PRO A 143 -9.14 5.50 -4.32
N VAL A 144 -8.85 4.52 -5.19
CA VAL A 144 -8.61 3.13 -4.80
C VAL A 144 -7.15 2.80 -5.08
N VAL A 145 -6.40 2.48 -4.05
CA VAL A 145 -5.02 1.98 -4.12
C VAL A 145 -5.06 0.46 -4.00
N ALA A 146 -4.83 -0.24 -5.10
CA ALA A 146 -4.78 -1.68 -5.14
C ALA A 146 -3.33 -2.15 -5.23
N LEU A 147 -2.91 -3.02 -4.32
CA LEU A 147 -1.58 -3.61 -4.33
C LEU A 147 -1.57 -4.84 -5.24
N SER A 148 -0.49 -5.00 -5.98
CA SER A 148 -0.29 -6.14 -6.88
C SER A 148 1.10 -6.73 -6.70
N GLN A 149 1.19 -8.05 -6.79
CA GLN A 149 2.45 -8.77 -6.86
C GLN A 149 2.95 -8.78 -8.31
N LEU A 150 4.25 -8.60 -8.49
CA LEU A 150 4.90 -8.68 -9.80
C LEU A 150 5.26 -10.12 -10.14
N ASN A 151 5.42 -10.39 -11.44
CA ASN A 151 5.91 -11.68 -11.92
C ASN A 151 7.35 -11.91 -11.41
N ARG A 152 7.64 -13.13 -10.95
CA ARG A 152 8.98 -13.52 -10.46
C ARG A 152 10.06 -13.52 -11.54
N SER A 153 9.70 -13.49 -12.83
CA SER A 153 10.66 -13.35 -13.92
C SER A 153 11.54 -12.10 -13.83
N LEU A 154 11.06 -11.06 -13.13
CA LEU A 154 11.83 -9.88 -12.77
C LEU A 154 13.16 -10.23 -12.08
N GLU A 155 13.18 -11.24 -11.22
CA GLU A 155 14.36 -11.64 -10.45
C GLU A 155 15.47 -12.28 -11.32
N GLN A 156 15.12 -12.71 -12.54
CA GLN A 156 16.08 -13.32 -13.50
C GLN A 156 16.80 -12.27 -14.37
N ARG A 157 16.31 -11.02 -14.38
CA ARG A 157 16.91 -9.96 -15.20
C ARG A 157 18.15 -9.35 -14.52
N PRO A 158 19.18 -8.92 -15.27
CA PRO A 158 20.30 -8.15 -14.72
C PRO A 158 19.82 -6.86 -14.03
N ASN A 159 18.98 -6.07 -14.72
CA ASN A 159 18.30 -4.92 -14.12
C ASN A 159 16.97 -5.34 -13.51
N LYS A 160 16.89 -5.28 -12.19
CA LYS A 160 15.73 -5.69 -11.40
C LYS A 160 14.73 -4.56 -11.12
N ARG A 161 14.87 -3.40 -11.78
CA ARG A 161 13.86 -2.36 -11.73
C ARG A 161 12.58 -2.83 -12.41
N PRO A 162 11.43 -2.75 -11.73
CA PRO A 162 10.16 -3.16 -12.31
C PRO A 162 9.78 -2.33 -13.54
N VAL A 163 9.14 -2.99 -14.48
CA VAL A 163 8.58 -2.39 -15.70
C VAL A 163 7.17 -2.90 -15.95
N MET A 164 6.43 -2.25 -16.84
CA MET A 164 5.01 -2.58 -17.11
C MET A 164 4.78 -4.05 -17.49
N SER A 165 5.71 -4.66 -18.22
CA SER A 165 5.61 -6.09 -18.60
C SER A 165 5.68 -7.06 -17.41
N ASP A 166 6.10 -6.60 -16.23
CA ASP A 166 6.11 -7.42 -15.01
C ASP A 166 4.71 -7.59 -14.41
N LEU A 167 3.73 -6.79 -14.87
CA LEU A 167 2.29 -6.93 -14.60
C LEU A 167 1.60 -7.87 -15.62
N ARG A 168 2.32 -8.70 -16.32
CA ARG A 168 1.91 -9.42 -17.55
C ARG A 168 0.68 -10.31 -17.45
N GLU A 169 0.37 -10.85 -16.27
CA GLU A 169 -0.87 -11.61 -16.06
C GLU A 169 -2.10 -10.70 -15.90
N SER A 170 -1.91 -9.40 -16.03
CA SER A 170 -2.86 -8.35 -15.64
C SER A 170 -2.90 -7.22 -16.67
N GLY A 171 -2.91 -7.52 -17.96
CA GLY A 171 -3.05 -6.51 -19.03
C GLY A 171 -4.24 -5.57 -18.82
N ALA A 172 -5.29 -6.04 -18.15
CA ALA A 172 -6.42 -5.22 -17.77
C ALA A 172 -6.07 -4.19 -16.68
N ILE A 173 -5.20 -4.53 -15.70
CA ILE A 173 -4.74 -3.57 -14.70
C ILE A 173 -4.06 -2.39 -15.40
N GLU A 174 -3.22 -2.68 -16.40
CA GLU A 174 -2.57 -1.64 -17.18
C GLU A 174 -3.59 -0.72 -17.89
N GLN A 175 -4.68 -1.25 -18.40
CA GLN A 175 -5.72 -0.47 -19.08
C GLN A 175 -6.57 0.35 -18.09
N ASP A 176 -6.99 -0.27 -16.99
CA ASP A 176 -7.95 0.30 -16.04
C ASP A 176 -7.32 1.33 -15.10
N ALA A 177 -6.10 1.11 -14.65
CA ALA A 177 -5.42 2.00 -13.72
C ALA A 177 -5.11 3.36 -14.33
N ASP A 178 -5.35 4.44 -13.58
CA ASP A 178 -4.97 5.80 -13.96
C ASP A 178 -3.49 6.07 -13.65
N LEU A 179 -2.98 5.41 -12.62
CA LEU A 179 -1.62 5.52 -12.13
C LEU A 179 -1.08 4.13 -11.80
N ILE A 180 0.12 3.81 -12.25
CA ILE A 180 0.85 2.60 -11.86
C ILE A 180 2.19 3.00 -11.29
N ILE A 181 2.42 2.56 -10.06
CA ILE A 181 3.63 2.86 -9.29
C ILE A 181 4.34 1.55 -8.99
N PHE A 182 5.64 1.51 -9.25
CA PHE A 182 6.53 0.45 -8.81
C PHE A 182 7.45 0.97 -7.72
N ILE A 183 7.82 0.09 -6.79
CA ILE A 183 8.76 0.37 -5.73
C ILE A 183 10.00 -0.48 -5.97
N TYR A 184 11.16 0.16 -6.06
CA TYR A 184 12.45 -0.50 -6.17
C TYR A 184 13.38 -0.01 -5.06
N ARG A 185 14.08 -0.92 -4.43
CA ARG A 185 15.13 -0.65 -3.44
C ARG A 185 16.35 -1.46 -3.80
N ASP A 186 17.42 -0.77 -4.16
CA ASP A 186 18.66 -1.43 -4.63
C ASP A 186 19.28 -2.31 -3.55
N GLU A 187 19.24 -1.87 -2.29
CA GLU A 187 19.78 -2.60 -1.13
C GLU A 187 19.19 -4.01 -0.93
N VAL A 188 18.00 -4.30 -1.48
CA VAL A 188 17.37 -5.63 -1.39
C VAL A 188 18.07 -6.63 -2.30
N TYR A 189 18.65 -6.17 -3.39
CA TYR A 189 19.35 -7.00 -4.37
C TYR A 189 20.86 -6.86 -4.28
N ASN A 190 21.33 -5.69 -3.83
CA ASN A 190 22.74 -5.35 -3.71
C ASN A 190 23.02 -4.78 -2.30
N PRO A 191 23.35 -5.64 -1.31
CA PRO A 191 23.61 -5.21 0.07
C PRO A 191 24.75 -4.19 0.21
N GLU A 192 25.70 -4.17 -0.74
CA GLU A 192 26.84 -3.26 -0.74
C GLU A 192 26.59 -1.97 -1.53
N THR A 193 25.35 -1.71 -1.91
CA THR A 193 24.99 -0.46 -2.62
C THR A 193 25.30 0.78 -1.79
N GLN A 194 25.60 1.88 -2.48
CA GLN A 194 25.70 3.20 -1.86
C GLN A 194 24.32 3.84 -1.61
N ASP A 195 23.29 3.32 -2.25
CA ASP A 195 21.91 3.82 -2.16
C ASP A 195 21.12 3.14 -1.01
N LYS A 196 21.77 2.90 0.14
CA LYS A 196 21.11 2.30 1.31
C LYS A 196 20.01 3.23 1.83
N GLY A 197 18.85 2.64 2.14
CA GLY A 197 17.69 3.38 2.63
C GLY A 197 16.99 4.22 1.56
N ILE A 198 17.41 4.15 0.30
CA ILE A 198 16.73 4.83 -0.81
C ILE A 198 15.72 3.89 -1.46
N ALA A 199 14.51 4.40 -1.64
CA ALA A 199 13.45 3.73 -2.37
C ALA A 199 13.10 4.54 -3.63
N GLU A 200 13.25 3.93 -4.79
CA GLU A 200 12.81 4.51 -6.05
C GLU A 200 11.33 4.23 -6.24
N ILE A 201 10.54 5.28 -6.33
CA ILE A 201 9.12 5.24 -6.66
C ILE A 201 9.00 5.53 -8.15
N ILE A 202 8.83 4.47 -8.93
CA ILE A 202 8.83 4.53 -10.39
C ILE A 202 7.37 4.65 -10.86
N ILE A 203 7.04 5.77 -11.49
CA ILE A 203 5.74 6.01 -12.11
C ILE A 203 5.79 5.41 -13.51
N GLY A 204 5.28 4.18 -13.65
CA GLY A 204 5.27 3.45 -14.92
C GLY A 204 4.11 3.84 -15.83
N LYS A 205 3.02 4.34 -15.27
CA LYS A 205 1.88 4.90 -15.98
C LYS A 205 1.29 6.06 -15.20
N GLN A 206 0.92 7.12 -15.92
CA GLN A 206 0.14 8.22 -15.38
C GLN A 206 -0.75 8.79 -16.49
N ARG A 207 -2.08 8.72 -16.31
CA ARG A 207 -3.03 9.12 -17.37
C ARG A 207 -2.99 10.61 -17.64
N ASN A 208 -2.81 11.43 -16.61
CA ASN A 208 -2.88 12.89 -16.68
C ASN A 208 -1.53 13.57 -16.36
N GLY A 209 -0.42 12.90 -16.59
CA GLY A 209 0.90 13.45 -16.33
C GLY A 209 2.03 12.60 -16.91
N PRO A 210 3.28 13.04 -16.76
CA PRO A 210 4.44 12.31 -17.25
C PRO A 210 4.73 11.09 -16.37
N ILE A 211 5.31 10.06 -16.98
CA ILE A 211 5.98 8.99 -16.26
C ILE A 211 7.31 9.50 -15.71
N GLY A 212 7.85 8.84 -14.70
CA GLY A 212 9.12 9.29 -14.11
C GLY A 212 9.48 8.51 -12.86
N LYS A 213 10.37 9.08 -12.08
CA LYS A 213 10.87 8.49 -10.85
C LYS A 213 10.98 9.55 -9.75
N VAL A 214 10.59 9.18 -8.55
CA VAL A 214 10.81 9.97 -7.33
C VAL A 214 11.57 9.10 -6.34
N ASP A 215 12.62 9.64 -5.75
CA ASP A 215 13.37 8.96 -4.71
C ASP A 215 12.80 9.34 -3.34
N LEU A 216 12.56 8.34 -2.49
CA LEU A 216 12.16 8.49 -1.10
C LEU A 216 13.18 7.83 -0.17
N THR A 217 13.21 8.26 1.08
CA THR A 217 13.94 7.56 2.14
C THR A 217 13.03 6.47 2.70
N PHE A 218 13.53 5.25 2.80
CA PHE A 218 12.85 4.16 3.48
C PHE A 218 13.52 3.86 4.81
N LEU A 219 12.82 4.14 5.90
CA LEU A 219 13.23 3.83 7.26
C LEU A 219 12.69 2.45 7.64
N GLY A 220 13.50 1.42 7.41
CA GLY A 220 13.08 0.02 7.55
C GLY A 220 12.66 -0.35 8.97
N GLU A 221 13.32 0.20 9.98
CA GLU A 221 13.01 0.03 11.41
C GLU A 221 11.59 0.48 11.77
N TYR A 222 11.09 1.55 11.11
CA TYR A 222 9.74 2.10 11.32
C TYR A 222 8.75 1.67 10.24
N THR A 223 9.20 0.94 9.21
CA THR A 223 8.42 0.62 7.99
C THR A 223 7.81 1.86 7.35
N ARG A 224 8.59 2.95 7.28
CA ARG A 224 8.12 4.27 6.89
C ARG A 224 8.89 4.82 5.68
N PHE A 225 8.15 5.41 4.76
CA PHE A 225 8.70 6.21 3.66
C PHE A 225 8.62 7.68 4.03
N GLU A 226 9.70 8.41 3.75
CA GLU A 226 9.79 9.85 3.97
C GLU A 226 10.40 10.54 2.74
N SER A 227 10.25 11.85 2.66
CA SER A 227 10.85 12.66 1.61
C SER A 227 12.37 12.49 1.60
N TYR A 228 12.94 12.22 0.42
CA TYR A 228 14.38 12.18 0.24
C TYR A 228 14.91 13.60 0.00
N ALA A 229 15.63 14.13 0.97
CA ALA A 229 16.40 15.37 0.80
C ALA A 229 17.71 15.04 0.08
N LYS A 230 17.83 15.38 -1.20
CA LYS A 230 19.16 15.45 -1.82
C LYS A 230 19.95 16.49 -1.03
N SER A 231 21.06 16.06 -0.41
CA SER A 231 22.03 17.01 0.12
C SER A 231 22.53 17.86 -1.05
N GLY A 232 21.95 19.04 -1.20
CA GLY A 232 22.39 20.00 -2.19
C GLY A 232 23.80 20.45 -1.80
N HIS A 233 24.77 20.22 -2.66
CA HIS A 233 25.97 21.04 -2.64
C HIS A 233 25.53 22.46 -3.02
N TYR A 234 25.45 23.34 -2.03
CA TYR A 234 25.53 24.79 -2.22
C TYR A 234 26.99 25.17 -2.39
#